data_17e27676d8e758a1461e7991d4aa1fbc
#
_entry.id   17e27676d8e758a1461e7991d4aa1fbc
#
_cell.length_a   1.000
_cell.length_b   1.000
_cell.length_c   1.000
_cell.angle_alpha   90.00
_cell.angle_beta   90.00
_cell.angle_gamma   90.00
#
_symmetry.space_group_name_H-M   'P 1'
#
loop_
_entity.id
_entity.type
_entity.pdbx_description
1 polymer ?
#
loop_
_entity_poly.entity_id
_entity_poly.type
_entity_poly.pdbx_seq_one_letter_code
_entity_poly.pdbx_strand_id
1 'polypeptide(L)'
;MQETLLEFFKKTGRPHRLEEILHRFGLEKREAKAHLKALVARGLLEKKGSRYFLANRVQGPLSLHRDGYGFVRLPEGDLFVPPGYTGDAWPGDLVEARVMPPGRDGRPWGVVERVLKRARERLVGTLDFRKGRALLLPDEPNLPELPLAPEGLEGLKRGSRIVVQVHYGKRPYGTFLAYLGEGEAPETETEAVIAKYGLRAEFPEEVLKEAEAIPLEIPEAELRRREDFRGLRVFTIDGVDAKDFDDAIHVERLPGGYRIGVHIADVSHYVKEGSLLDQEAFLRGTSVYLPGRVLPMLPERLSNGVCSLRPGEDRLVLSVLVDLTEDLKVKRVRFREGVIRSVARLTYTEVEAFAEGFGLPEEHAFLAEDLRLLLDLTQRMREKRLKEGALDFAFPEVKVEVGEEGELHLIPQAEPKARSLIEELMLLANRLVAEYLVQKGLPGLFRVHEEPVQDAYEKLRQALARLGYTLPPKLSGHALQKALLASRGRPEEPVVAYLVLRS
;
A
#
# COMPACT_ATOMS: atom_id res chain seq x y z
N MET A 1 42.09 21.01 -11.33
CA MET A 1 42.78 19.75 -11.70
C MET A 1 42.09 18.51 -11.09
N GLN A 2 41.79 18.43 -9.76
CA GLN A 2 41.11 17.25 -9.19
C GLN A 2 39.74 17.00 -9.83
N GLU A 3 38.93 17.99 -10.05
CA GLU A 3 37.62 17.90 -10.74
C GLU A 3 37.77 17.40 -12.16
N THR A 4 38.74 17.96 -12.92
CA THR A 4 39.01 17.56 -14.31
C THR A 4 39.45 16.08 -14.39
N LEU A 5 40.28 15.62 -13.45
CA LEU A 5 40.66 14.23 -13.33
C LEU A 5 39.43 13.35 -13.01
N LEU A 6 38.57 13.77 -12.08
CA LEU A 6 37.36 13.01 -11.69
C LEU A 6 36.38 12.88 -12.86
N GLU A 7 36.16 13.97 -13.62
CA GLU A 7 35.35 13.94 -14.84
C GLU A 7 35.91 13.00 -15.92
N PHE A 8 37.22 12.98 -16.07
CA PHE A 8 37.89 12.05 -17.00
C PHE A 8 37.61 10.58 -16.61
N PHE A 9 37.73 10.25 -15.32
CA PHE A 9 37.39 8.90 -14.83
C PHE A 9 35.91 8.58 -15.02
N LYS A 10 35.00 9.52 -14.76
CA LYS A 10 33.55 9.37 -15.02
C LYS A 10 33.25 9.11 -16.49
N LYS A 11 33.86 9.92 -17.39
CA LYS A 11 33.62 9.83 -18.82
C LYS A 11 34.19 8.56 -19.45
N THR A 12 35.32 8.07 -18.95
CA THR A 12 35.96 6.87 -19.51
C THR A 12 35.44 5.56 -18.92
N GLY A 13 34.92 5.58 -17.68
CA GLY A 13 34.35 4.42 -16.99
C GLY A 13 35.32 3.26 -16.75
N ARG A 14 36.63 3.42 -17.03
CA ARG A 14 37.64 2.37 -16.96
C ARG A 14 38.81 2.74 -16.05
N PRO A 15 39.58 1.74 -15.56
CA PRO A 15 40.82 1.99 -14.84
C PRO A 15 41.92 2.60 -15.72
N HIS A 16 42.66 3.56 -15.15
CA HIS A 16 43.80 4.20 -15.82
C HIS A 16 45.10 4.01 -15.03
N ARG A 17 46.20 3.86 -15.76
CA ARG A 17 47.53 3.88 -15.16
C ARG A 17 48.04 5.30 -14.97
N LEU A 18 48.97 5.47 -14.05
CA LEU A 18 49.56 6.80 -13.82
C LEU A 18 50.14 7.39 -15.11
N GLU A 19 50.82 6.55 -15.92
CA GLU A 19 51.45 6.99 -17.20
C GLU A 19 50.41 7.52 -18.20
N GLU A 20 49.25 6.91 -18.30
CA GLU A 20 48.14 7.39 -19.16
C GLU A 20 47.64 8.78 -18.72
N ILE A 21 47.55 8.96 -17.39
CA ILE A 21 47.10 10.26 -16.81
C ILE A 21 48.14 11.36 -17.04
N LEU A 22 49.42 11.04 -16.83
CA LEU A 22 50.53 11.96 -17.10
C LEU A 22 50.52 12.44 -18.56
N HIS A 23 50.44 11.48 -19.49
CA HIS A 23 50.41 11.78 -20.93
C HIS A 23 49.17 12.62 -21.35
N ARG A 24 48.02 12.25 -20.79
CA ARG A 24 46.74 12.90 -21.16
C ARG A 24 46.63 14.32 -20.67
N PHE A 25 47.16 14.64 -19.49
CA PHE A 25 46.99 15.94 -18.83
C PHE A 25 48.29 16.79 -18.81
N GLY A 26 49.37 16.26 -19.32
CA GLY A 26 50.65 16.97 -19.33
C GLY A 26 51.21 17.29 -17.94
N LEU A 27 50.87 16.45 -16.93
CA LEU A 27 51.24 16.67 -15.53
C LEU A 27 52.58 16.08 -15.18
N GLU A 28 53.31 16.72 -14.28
CA GLU A 28 54.49 16.12 -13.65
C GLU A 28 54.10 14.98 -12.72
N LYS A 29 54.92 13.96 -12.65
CA LYS A 29 54.66 12.72 -11.87
C LYS A 29 54.37 12.97 -10.39
N ARG A 30 55.04 13.96 -9.78
CA ARG A 30 54.85 14.36 -8.38
C ARG A 30 53.46 15.04 -8.17
N GLU A 31 53.11 15.91 -9.07
CA GLU A 31 51.83 16.64 -9.05
C GLU A 31 50.64 15.71 -9.28
N ALA A 32 50.68 14.87 -10.32
CA ALA A 32 49.64 13.89 -10.60
C ALA A 32 49.41 12.92 -9.43
N LYS A 33 50.51 12.43 -8.83
CA LYS A 33 50.43 11.58 -7.65
C LYS A 33 49.77 12.27 -6.45
N ALA A 34 50.05 13.59 -6.24
CA ALA A 34 49.45 14.33 -5.16
C ALA A 34 47.93 14.50 -5.36
N HIS A 35 47.48 14.85 -6.58
CA HIS A 35 46.07 14.94 -6.92
C HIS A 35 45.35 13.62 -6.81
N LEU A 36 45.92 12.54 -7.35
CA LEU A 36 45.34 11.19 -7.27
C LEU A 36 45.27 10.70 -5.83
N LYS A 37 46.31 10.94 -5.01
CA LYS A 37 46.31 10.60 -3.59
C LYS A 37 45.22 11.36 -2.82
N ALA A 38 45.03 12.64 -3.13
CA ALA A 38 43.94 13.44 -2.54
C ALA A 38 42.56 12.92 -2.92
N LEU A 39 42.33 12.53 -4.19
CA LEU A 39 41.09 11.93 -4.65
C LEU A 39 40.82 10.55 -4.01
N VAL A 40 41.86 9.75 -3.82
CA VAL A 40 41.77 8.46 -3.11
C VAL A 40 41.45 8.68 -1.63
N ALA A 41 42.11 9.64 -0.97
CA ALA A 41 41.86 9.99 0.43
C ALA A 41 40.41 10.48 0.66
N ARG A 42 39.84 11.18 -0.35
CA ARG A 42 38.43 11.61 -0.36
C ARG A 42 37.44 10.49 -0.74
N GLY A 43 37.93 9.28 -1.04
CA GLY A 43 37.09 8.15 -1.45
C GLY A 43 36.43 8.33 -2.83
N LEU A 44 36.93 9.23 -3.67
CA LEU A 44 36.41 9.46 -5.02
C LEU A 44 37.11 8.59 -6.08
N LEU A 45 38.35 8.20 -5.83
CA LEU A 45 39.08 7.22 -6.63
C LEU A 45 39.58 6.09 -5.72
N GLU A 46 39.84 4.95 -6.32
CA GLU A 46 40.54 3.83 -5.71
C GLU A 46 41.79 3.49 -6.48
N LYS A 47 42.79 2.94 -5.76
CA LYS A 47 44.00 2.45 -6.35
C LYS A 47 44.16 0.94 -6.12
N LYS A 48 44.28 0.17 -7.20
CA LYS A 48 44.60 -1.27 -7.13
C LYS A 48 45.81 -1.54 -8.00
N GLY A 49 46.92 -1.91 -7.36
CA GLY A 49 48.21 -2.05 -8.03
C GLY A 49 48.66 -0.72 -8.65
N SER A 50 48.96 -0.72 -9.94
CA SER A 50 49.38 0.47 -10.70
C SER A 50 48.24 1.30 -11.31
N ARG A 51 46.98 0.88 -11.11
CA ARG A 51 45.82 1.49 -11.73
C ARG A 51 44.96 2.24 -10.72
N TYR A 52 44.36 3.36 -11.19
CA TYR A 52 43.34 4.16 -10.51
C TYR A 52 42.02 3.97 -11.22
N PHE A 53 40.92 3.94 -10.48
CA PHE A 53 39.56 3.83 -11.01
C PHE A 53 38.59 4.63 -10.14
N LEU A 54 37.46 4.98 -10.71
CA LEU A 54 36.41 5.70 -9.99
C LEU A 54 35.89 4.82 -8.84
N ALA A 55 35.88 5.36 -7.64
CA ALA A 55 35.20 4.71 -6.51
C ALA A 55 33.69 4.90 -6.71
N ASN A 56 33.08 3.97 -7.39
CA ASN A 56 31.64 4.01 -7.64
C ASN A 56 30.94 3.29 -6.48
N ARG A 57 30.27 4.08 -5.62
CA ARG A 57 29.44 3.59 -4.53
C ARG A 57 28.00 3.89 -4.82
N VAL A 58 27.15 2.96 -4.50
CA VAL A 58 25.70 3.08 -4.62
C VAL A 58 25.07 2.75 -3.27
N GLN A 59 23.88 3.31 -3.03
CA GLN A 59 23.12 3.08 -1.82
C GLN A 59 21.73 2.59 -2.19
N GLY A 60 21.27 1.56 -1.52
CA GLY A 60 19.95 1.00 -1.74
C GLY A 60 19.63 -0.12 -0.75
N PRO A 61 18.36 -0.53 -0.66
CA PRO A 61 17.98 -1.68 0.14
C PRO A 61 18.52 -2.98 -0.47
N LEU A 62 19.04 -3.86 0.41
CA LEU A 62 19.58 -5.15 0.03
C LEU A 62 18.49 -6.22 0.06
N SER A 63 18.24 -6.89 -1.05
CA SER A 63 17.52 -8.17 -1.04
C SER A 63 18.52 -9.32 -0.97
N LEU A 64 18.25 -10.33 -0.13
CA LEU A 64 19.11 -11.53 0.01
C LEU A 64 18.35 -12.77 -0.41
N HIS A 65 19.04 -13.63 -1.16
CA HIS A 65 18.56 -14.96 -1.48
C HIS A 65 19.10 -15.98 -0.46
N ARG A 66 18.37 -17.07 -0.23
CA ARG A 66 18.77 -18.14 0.68
C ARG A 66 20.15 -18.76 0.37
N ASP A 67 20.61 -18.66 -0.88
CA ASP A 67 21.93 -19.14 -1.32
C ASP A 67 23.05 -18.13 -1.02
N GLY A 68 22.75 -17.03 -0.28
CA GLY A 68 23.73 -16.08 0.23
C GLY A 68 24.15 -14.98 -0.76
N TYR A 69 23.63 -14.95 -1.99
CA TYR A 69 23.76 -13.79 -2.87
C TYR A 69 22.64 -12.80 -2.67
N GLY A 70 22.81 -11.56 -3.13
CA GLY A 70 21.81 -10.54 -3.02
C GLY A 70 21.80 -9.53 -4.16
N PHE A 71 20.89 -8.56 -4.06
CA PHE A 71 20.80 -7.42 -4.98
C PHE A 71 20.59 -6.13 -4.19
N VAL A 72 21.42 -5.13 -4.46
CA VAL A 72 21.14 -3.78 -4.02
C VAL A 72 20.19 -3.14 -5.02
N ARG A 73 19.00 -2.80 -4.57
CA ARG A 73 17.95 -2.22 -5.43
C ARG A 73 18.24 -0.77 -5.72
N LEU A 74 18.29 -0.42 -7.00
CA LEU A 74 18.58 0.92 -7.50
C LEU A 74 17.54 1.32 -8.55
N PRO A 75 17.25 2.62 -8.70
CA PRO A 75 16.30 3.10 -9.72
C PRO A 75 16.65 2.71 -11.15
N GLU A 76 17.94 2.58 -11.45
CA GLU A 76 18.45 2.29 -12.79
C GLU A 76 18.68 0.79 -13.05
N GLY A 77 18.34 -0.06 -12.09
CA GLY A 77 18.52 -1.53 -12.15
C GLY A 77 19.34 -2.09 -11.00
N ASP A 78 19.02 -3.29 -10.60
CA ASP A 78 19.58 -3.93 -9.41
C ASP A 78 21.06 -4.28 -9.57
N LEU A 79 21.86 -3.99 -8.55
CA LEU A 79 23.28 -4.37 -8.50
C LEU A 79 23.43 -5.75 -7.83
N PHE A 80 23.92 -6.74 -8.57
CA PHE A 80 24.19 -8.08 -8.05
C PHE A 80 25.30 -8.09 -7.01
N VAL A 81 25.10 -8.76 -5.88
CA VAL A 81 26.11 -8.97 -4.82
C VAL A 81 26.32 -10.47 -4.64
N PRO A 82 27.52 -11.00 -4.98
CA PRO A 82 27.80 -12.43 -4.85
C PRO A 82 27.79 -12.91 -3.40
N PRO A 83 27.66 -14.24 -3.16
CA PRO A 83 27.81 -14.82 -1.84
C PRO A 83 29.15 -14.45 -1.20
N GLY A 84 29.13 -14.14 0.10
CA GLY A 84 30.33 -13.73 0.85
C GLY A 84 30.70 -12.25 0.71
N TYR A 85 30.02 -11.47 -0.15
CA TYR A 85 30.22 -10.03 -0.32
C TYR A 85 29.08 -9.17 0.24
N THR A 86 28.16 -9.78 0.95
CA THR A 86 27.02 -9.11 1.60
C THR A 86 27.35 -8.55 2.99
N GLY A 87 28.54 -8.84 3.51
CA GLY A 87 28.98 -8.41 4.85
C GLY A 87 28.10 -9.00 5.96
N ASP A 88 27.75 -8.16 6.94
CA ASP A 88 26.82 -8.47 8.02
C ASP A 88 25.41 -7.91 7.77
N ALA A 89 25.11 -7.53 6.52
CA ALA A 89 23.82 -7.00 6.14
C ALA A 89 22.75 -8.11 6.08
N TRP A 90 21.55 -7.74 6.50
CA TRP A 90 20.36 -8.58 6.46
C TRP A 90 19.39 -8.13 5.36
N PRO A 91 18.41 -8.98 4.99
CA PRO A 91 17.39 -8.61 3.99
C PRO A 91 16.68 -7.32 4.36
N GLY A 92 16.61 -6.37 3.43
CA GLY A 92 15.96 -5.07 3.62
C GLY A 92 16.85 -3.97 4.21
N ASP A 93 18.04 -4.28 4.73
CA ASP A 93 18.96 -3.26 5.23
C ASP A 93 19.33 -2.27 4.12
N LEU A 94 19.35 -0.98 4.45
CA LEU A 94 19.91 0.03 3.58
C LEU A 94 21.45 -0.05 3.65
N VAL A 95 22.04 -0.39 2.54
CA VAL A 95 23.49 -0.61 2.46
C VAL A 95 24.18 0.38 1.53
N GLU A 96 25.45 0.62 1.78
CA GLU A 96 26.37 1.21 0.81
C GLU A 96 27.21 0.10 0.22
N ALA A 97 27.16 -0.05 -1.10
CA ALA A 97 27.90 -1.05 -1.83
C ALA A 97 28.84 -0.40 -2.85
N ARG A 98 30.02 -0.94 -2.96
CA ARG A 98 30.98 -0.57 -3.98
C ARG A 98 30.70 -1.36 -5.25
N VAL A 99 30.55 -0.65 -6.36
CA VAL A 99 30.40 -1.26 -7.68
C VAL A 99 31.76 -1.75 -8.18
N MET A 100 31.85 -3.01 -8.49
CA MET A 100 33.04 -3.65 -9.03
C MET A 100 32.98 -3.71 -10.55
N PRO A 101 34.14 -3.69 -11.24
CA PRO A 101 34.19 -3.86 -12.69
C PRO A 101 33.46 -5.14 -13.14
N PRO A 102 32.88 -5.15 -14.36
CA PRO A 102 32.18 -6.30 -14.88
C PRO A 102 32.97 -7.61 -14.77
N GLY A 103 32.30 -8.66 -14.36
CA GLY A 103 32.82 -10.02 -14.33
C GLY A 103 32.97 -10.60 -15.74
N ARG A 104 33.17 -11.92 -15.83
CA ARG A 104 33.29 -12.64 -17.12
C ARG A 104 32.01 -12.60 -17.96
N ASP A 105 30.87 -12.41 -17.31
CA ASP A 105 29.54 -12.28 -17.90
C ASP A 105 29.20 -10.86 -18.40
N GLY A 106 30.16 -9.91 -18.25
CA GLY A 106 30.00 -8.51 -18.69
C GLY A 106 29.11 -7.68 -17.77
N ARG A 107 28.57 -8.20 -16.66
CA ARG A 107 27.69 -7.47 -15.72
C ARG A 107 28.48 -6.89 -14.55
N PRO A 108 28.16 -5.65 -14.13
CA PRO A 108 28.72 -5.10 -12.90
C PRO A 108 28.16 -5.87 -11.69
N TRP A 109 28.98 -5.97 -10.64
CA TRP A 109 28.61 -6.58 -9.38
C TRP A 109 29.08 -5.72 -8.21
N GLY A 110 28.56 -5.97 -7.01
CA GLY A 110 28.81 -5.13 -5.85
C GLY A 110 29.41 -5.86 -4.65
N VAL A 111 30.04 -5.09 -3.78
CA VAL A 111 30.51 -5.51 -2.46
C VAL A 111 29.88 -4.59 -1.44
N VAL A 112 29.12 -5.12 -0.50
CA VAL A 112 28.58 -4.32 0.61
C VAL A 112 29.73 -3.92 1.53
N GLU A 113 29.95 -2.63 1.69
CA GLU A 113 31.01 -2.07 2.54
C GLU A 113 30.50 -1.74 3.94
N ARG A 114 29.25 -1.28 4.03
CA ARG A 114 28.62 -0.98 5.33
C ARG A 114 27.09 -0.98 5.24
N VAL A 115 26.46 -1.25 6.37
CA VAL A 115 25.05 -1.03 6.58
C VAL A 115 24.83 0.39 7.06
N LEU A 116 24.03 1.15 6.35
CA LEU A 116 23.69 2.55 6.66
C LEU A 116 22.54 2.62 7.65
N LYS A 117 21.54 1.73 7.45
CA LYS A 117 20.38 1.63 8.32
C LYS A 117 19.88 0.19 8.35
N ARG A 118 19.65 -0.34 9.54
CA ARG A 118 19.02 -1.64 9.71
C ARG A 118 17.54 -1.56 9.34
N ALA A 119 17.06 -2.56 8.63
CA ALA A 119 15.65 -2.66 8.28
C ALA A 119 14.77 -2.95 9.49
N ARG A 120 15.33 -3.60 10.51
CA ARG A 120 14.63 -4.05 11.70
C ARG A 120 15.45 -3.80 12.95
N GLU A 121 14.78 -3.43 14.01
CA GLU A 121 15.36 -3.41 15.36
C GLU A 121 14.81 -4.58 16.18
N ARG A 122 13.64 -5.10 15.80
CA ARG A 122 12.92 -6.16 16.50
C ARG A 122 12.59 -7.30 15.54
N LEU A 123 12.47 -8.50 16.09
CA LEU A 123 11.98 -9.67 15.38
C LEU A 123 10.88 -10.35 16.18
N VAL A 124 9.92 -10.89 15.46
CA VAL A 124 8.91 -11.82 15.97
C VAL A 124 9.26 -13.22 15.51
N GLY A 125 9.01 -14.19 16.36
CA GLY A 125 9.25 -15.57 16.01
C GLY A 125 8.89 -16.53 17.14
N THR A 126 9.22 -17.77 16.92
CA THR A 126 8.94 -18.87 17.85
C THR A 126 10.18 -19.21 18.67
N LEU A 127 10.04 -19.32 19.99
CA LEU A 127 11.08 -19.74 20.89
C LEU A 127 11.35 -21.25 20.73
N ASP A 128 12.60 -21.59 20.51
CA ASP A 128 13.09 -22.98 20.49
C ASP A 128 14.26 -23.16 21.43
N PHE A 129 14.48 -24.38 21.90
CA PHE A 129 15.62 -24.77 22.74
C PHE A 129 16.37 -25.90 22.08
N ARG A 130 17.66 -25.68 21.75
CA ARG A 130 18.53 -26.71 21.19
C ARG A 130 19.82 -26.83 21.99
N LYS A 131 20.10 -28.02 22.49
CA LYS A 131 21.30 -28.31 23.32
C LYS A 131 21.43 -27.33 24.50
N GLY A 132 20.32 -26.99 25.16
CA GLY A 132 20.29 -26.08 26.30
C GLY A 132 20.45 -24.59 25.97
N ARG A 133 20.42 -24.20 24.69
CA ARG A 133 20.47 -22.79 24.26
C ARG A 133 19.14 -22.37 23.68
N ALA A 134 18.72 -21.18 24.07
CA ALA A 134 17.51 -20.56 23.53
C ALA A 134 17.79 -19.95 22.15
N LEU A 135 16.87 -20.15 21.22
CA LEU A 135 16.92 -19.64 19.84
C LEU A 135 15.57 -19.02 19.49
N LEU A 136 15.58 -17.95 18.74
CA LEU A 136 14.39 -17.49 18.00
C LEU A 136 14.40 -18.12 16.61
N LEU A 137 13.28 -18.68 16.22
CA LEU A 137 12.97 -19.06 14.84
C LEU A 137 12.13 -17.92 14.26
N PRO A 138 12.72 -17.02 13.43
CA PRO A 138 11.99 -15.87 12.91
C PRO A 138 10.86 -16.29 11.97
N ASP A 139 9.77 -15.52 11.94
CA ASP A 139 8.65 -15.72 11.02
C ASP A 139 9.02 -15.43 9.55
N GLU A 140 10.06 -14.65 9.34
CA GLU A 140 10.54 -14.33 8.01
C GLU A 140 11.49 -15.42 7.49
N PRO A 141 11.16 -16.12 6.39
CA PRO A 141 11.85 -17.34 5.96
C PRO A 141 13.31 -17.12 5.52
N ASN A 142 13.71 -15.88 5.24
CA ASN A 142 15.05 -15.55 4.77
C ASN A 142 15.96 -14.99 5.88
N LEU A 143 15.49 -14.99 7.13
CA LEU A 143 16.29 -14.58 8.28
C LEU A 143 16.95 -15.79 8.95
N PRO A 144 18.16 -15.64 9.48
CA PRO A 144 18.82 -16.70 10.24
C PRO A 144 18.14 -16.92 11.58
N GLU A 145 18.21 -18.16 12.08
CA GLU A 145 17.91 -18.45 13.49
C GLU A 145 18.78 -17.57 14.38
N LEU A 146 18.19 -16.96 15.40
CA LEU A 146 18.87 -15.97 16.24
C LEU A 146 19.08 -16.53 17.65
N PRO A 147 20.34 -16.70 18.12
CA PRO A 147 20.62 -17.02 19.51
C PRO A 147 20.04 -15.98 20.46
N LEU A 148 19.49 -16.41 21.58
CA LEU A 148 18.87 -15.53 22.56
C LEU A 148 19.72 -15.44 23.82
N ALA A 149 19.78 -14.26 24.40
CA ALA A 149 20.23 -14.06 25.77
C ALA A 149 19.23 -14.71 26.74
N PRO A 150 19.67 -15.32 27.85
CA PRO A 150 18.78 -16.08 28.74
C PRO A 150 17.81 -15.20 29.54
N GLU A 151 18.11 -13.91 29.69
CA GLU A 151 17.34 -12.98 30.53
C GLU A 151 15.94 -12.77 29.96
N GLY A 152 14.92 -12.90 30.81
CA GLY A 152 13.51 -12.70 30.47
C GLY A 152 12.84 -13.92 29.83
N LEU A 153 13.56 -15.03 29.67
CA LEU A 153 12.99 -16.27 29.10
C LEU A 153 12.52 -17.28 30.18
N GLU A 154 12.66 -16.91 31.47
CA GLU A 154 12.31 -17.78 32.59
C GLU A 154 10.83 -18.15 32.54
N GLY A 155 10.53 -19.45 32.57
CA GLY A 155 9.16 -19.98 32.53
C GLY A 155 8.53 -20.07 31.14
N LEU A 156 9.17 -19.54 30.10
CA LEU A 156 8.68 -19.71 28.73
C LEU A 156 9.01 -21.10 28.20
N LYS A 157 8.10 -21.62 27.36
CA LYS A 157 8.20 -22.96 26.80
C LYS A 157 8.64 -22.91 25.34
N ARG A 158 9.10 -24.05 24.86
CA ARG A 158 9.28 -24.26 23.42
C ARG A 158 7.93 -24.07 22.70
N GLY A 159 7.93 -23.29 21.63
CA GLY A 159 6.72 -22.94 20.87
C GLY A 159 6.09 -21.62 21.31
N SER A 160 6.58 -20.96 22.38
CA SER A 160 6.14 -19.62 22.75
C SER A 160 6.42 -18.61 21.65
N ARG A 161 5.44 -17.78 21.33
CA ARG A 161 5.58 -16.65 20.40
C ARG A 161 6.13 -15.45 21.15
N ILE A 162 7.23 -14.90 20.68
CA ILE A 162 7.94 -13.82 21.37
C ILE A 162 8.43 -12.73 20.42
N VAL A 163 8.62 -11.56 20.98
CA VAL A 163 9.33 -10.42 20.35
C VAL A 163 10.69 -10.28 20.99
N VAL A 164 11.71 -10.08 20.17
CA VAL A 164 13.08 -9.84 20.63
C VAL A 164 13.66 -8.57 20.01
N GLN A 165 14.52 -7.88 20.76
CA GLN A 165 15.40 -6.83 20.27
C GLN A 165 16.62 -7.50 19.59
N VAL A 166 16.95 -7.07 18.39
CA VAL A 166 18.10 -7.60 17.65
C VAL A 166 19.37 -6.81 17.97
N HIS A 167 20.43 -7.50 18.37
CA HIS A 167 21.77 -6.97 18.52
C HIS A 167 22.64 -7.46 17.37
N TYR A 168 22.96 -6.53 16.47
CA TYR A 168 23.74 -6.83 15.27
C TYR A 168 25.24 -6.89 15.57
N GLY A 169 26.00 -7.58 14.73
CA GLY A 169 27.46 -7.69 14.84
C GLY A 169 27.97 -9.00 14.22
N LYS A 170 29.20 -9.34 14.50
CA LYS A 170 29.82 -10.61 13.99
C LYS A 170 29.08 -11.87 14.47
N ARG A 171 28.43 -11.79 15.62
CA ARG A 171 27.59 -12.85 16.20
C ARG A 171 26.30 -12.17 16.67
N PRO A 172 25.32 -12.05 15.79
CA PRO A 172 24.05 -11.44 16.16
C PRO A 172 23.32 -12.28 17.20
N TYR A 173 22.59 -11.61 18.11
CA TYR A 173 21.77 -12.27 19.12
C TYR A 173 20.54 -11.41 19.44
N GLY A 174 19.53 -12.02 20.08
CA GLY A 174 18.33 -11.35 20.53
C GLY A 174 18.22 -11.25 22.04
N THR A 175 17.61 -10.17 22.54
CA THR A 175 17.15 -10.05 23.91
C THR A 175 15.64 -10.02 23.95
N PHE A 176 15.04 -10.72 24.91
CA PHE A 176 13.59 -10.79 25.06
C PHE A 176 12.99 -9.40 25.27
N LEU A 177 11.88 -9.13 24.59
CA LEU A 177 11.09 -7.90 24.75
C LEU A 177 9.66 -8.18 25.24
N ALA A 178 8.98 -9.15 24.62
CA ALA A 178 7.59 -9.42 24.95
C ALA A 178 7.21 -10.87 24.64
N TYR A 179 6.31 -11.41 25.43
CA TYR A 179 5.60 -12.65 25.18
C TYR A 179 4.25 -12.36 24.54
N LEU A 180 3.93 -13.03 23.45
CA LEU A 180 2.70 -12.81 22.68
C LEU A 180 1.64 -13.90 22.92
N GLY A 181 2.07 -15.07 23.35
CA GLY A 181 1.18 -16.22 23.58
C GLY A 181 1.84 -17.56 23.29
N GLU A 182 1.09 -18.63 23.43
CA GLU A 182 1.52 -19.99 23.10
C GLU A 182 0.81 -20.51 21.85
N GLY A 183 1.54 -21.20 20.98
CA GLY A 183 1.00 -21.83 19.80
C GLY A 183 0.57 -20.87 18.69
N GLU A 184 -0.32 -21.39 17.83
CA GLU A 184 -0.82 -20.70 16.63
C GLU A 184 -2.27 -20.20 16.82
N ALA A 185 -2.63 -19.80 18.05
CA ALA A 185 -3.95 -19.23 18.31
C ALA A 185 -4.14 -17.92 17.53
N PRO A 186 -5.33 -17.64 16.97
CA PRO A 186 -5.59 -16.45 16.15
C PRO A 186 -5.23 -15.14 16.84
N GLU A 187 -5.50 -15.02 18.13
CA GLU A 187 -5.16 -13.84 18.94
C GLU A 187 -3.63 -13.66 19.05
N THR A 188 -2.91 -14.77 19.27
CA THR A 188 -1.44 -14.78 19.36
C THR A 188 -0.82 -14.37 18.02
N GLU A 189 -1.32 -14.89 16.90
CA GLU A 189 -0.87 -14.54 15.57
C GLU A 189 -1.23 -13.08 15.20
N THR A 190 -2.36 -12.59 15.66
CA THR A 190 -2.73 -11.16 15.50
C THR A 190 -1.74 -10.25 16.23
N GLU A 191 -1.39 -10.56 17.48
CA GLU A 191 -0.36 -9.82 18.22
C GLU A 191 1.03 -9.93 17.56
N ALA A 192 1.34 -11.10 17.00
CA ALA A 192 2.58 -11.31 16.25
C ALA A 192 2.66 -10.41 15.01
N VAL A 193 1.57 -10.29 14.25
CA VAL A 193 1.47 -9.39 13.09
C VAL A 193 1.62 -7.93 13.53
N ILE A 194 0.93 -7.51 14.59
CA ILE A 194 1.03 -6.14 15.15
C ILE A 194 2.48 -5.82 15.51
N ALA A 195 3.13 -6.72 16.24
CA ALA A 195 4.52 -6.54 16.64
C ALA A 195 5.49 -6.55 15.46
N LYS A 196 5.31 -7.47 14.51
CA LYS A 196 6.15 -7.63 13.31
C LYS A 196 6.17 -6.38 12.43
N TYR A 197 5.01 -5.79 12.21
CA TYR A 197 4.87 -4.59 11.38
C TYR A 197 4.98 -3.28 12.18
N GLY A 198 5.17 -3.36 13.50
CA GLY A 198 5.26 -2.19 14.37
C GLY A 198 3.99 -1.34 14.35
N LEU A 199 2.82 -2.01 14.23
CA LEU A 199 1.54 -1.31 14.16
C LEU A 199 1.22 -0.65 15.48
N ARG A 200 0.65 0.54 15.42
CA ARG A 200 0.27 1.31 16.60
C ARG A 200 -1.09 0.79 17.11
N ALA A 201 -1.06 -0.13 18.06
CA ALA A 201 -2.27 -0.77 18.58
C ALA A 201 -3.12 0.18 19.45
N GLU A 202 -2.45 1.02 20.26
CA GLU A 202 -3.08 1.93 21.20
C GLU A 202 -2.89 3.39 20.79
N PHE A 203 -3.84 4.25 21.14
CA PHE A 203 -3.69 5.69 21.00
C PHE A 203 -3.03 6.29 22.25
N PRO A 204 -2.15 7.30 22.09
CA PRO A 204 -1.67 8.09 23.22
C PRO A 204 -2.81 8.76 23.99
N GLU A 205 -2.67 8.88 25.30
CA GLU A 205 -3.72 9.44 26.18
C GLU A 205 -4.10 10.89 25.79
N GLU A 206 -3.11 11.69 25.41
CA GLU A 206 -3.33 13.07 24.96
C GLU A 206 -4.14 13.15 23.65
N VAL A 207 -3.99 12.17 22.75
CA VAL A 207 -4.79 12.08 21.51
C VAL A 207 -6.23 11.71 21.84
N LEU A 208 -6.43 10.77 22.77
CA LEU A 208 -7.77 10.39 23.22
C LEU A 208 -8.47 11.57 23.91
N LYS A 209 -7.77 12.34 24.76
CA LYS A 209 -8.33 13.55 25.39
C LYS A 209 -8.72 14.61 24.38
N GLU A 210 -7.92 14.82 23.33
CA GLU A 210 -8.27 15.73 22.24
C GLU A 210 -9.54 15.25 21.49
N ALA A 211 -9.63 13.94 21.22
CA ALA A 211 -10.80 13.35 20.58
C ALA A 211 -12.08 13.53 21.44
N GLU A 212 -12.00 13.30 22.75
CA GLU A 212 -13.11 13.43 23.67
C GLU A 212 -13.59 14.88 23.82
N ALA A 213 -12.70 15.86 23.65
CA ALA A 213 -13.04 17.28 23.69
C ALA A 213 -13.87 17.74 22.49
N ILE A 214 -13.99 16.92 21.42
CA ILE A 214 -14.81 17.24 20.24
C ILE A 214 -16.29 17.19 20.63
N PRO A 215 -17.04 18.29 20.43
CA PRO A 215 -18.47 18.31 20.69
C PRO A 215 -19.23 17.29 19.84
N LEU A 216 -20.23 16.63 20.41
CA LEU A 216 -21.13 15.74 19.68
C LEU A 216 -22.13 16.53 18.80
N GLU A 217 -22.50 17.70 19.27
CA GLU A 217 -23.42 18.59 18.58
C GLU A 217 -22.66 19.46 17.57
N ILE A 218 -23.25 19.60 16.38
CA ILE A 218 -22.71 20.47 15.34
C ILE A 218 -23.07 21.93 15.71
N PRO A 219 -22.08 22.83 15.75
CA PRO A 219 -22.31 24.22 16.04
C PRO A 219 -23.29 24.84 15.03
N GLU A 220 -24.24 25.67 15.52
CA GLU A 220 -25.26 26.34 14.68
C GLU A 220 -24.62 27.18 13.56
N ALA A 221 -23.45 27.75 13.77
CA ALA A 221 -22.69 28.49 12.76
C ALA A 221 -22.29 27.58 11.57
N GLU A 222 -21.89 26.32 11.84
CA GLU A 222 -21.59 25.36 10.80
C GLU A 222 -22.83 24.91 10.03
N LEU A 223 -23.93 24.68 10.73
CA LEU A 223 -25.21 24.34 10.08
C LEU A 223 -25.68 25.43 9.11
N ARG A 224 -25.50 26.70 9.47
CA ARG A 224 -25.87 27.84 8.61
C ARG A 224 -24.93 28.07 7.43
N ARG A 225 -23.66 27.72 7.59
CA ARG A 225 -22.64 27.90 6.55
C ARG A 225 -22.75 26.88 5.43
N ARG A 226 -23.19 25.66 5.75
CA ARG A 226 -23.21 24.52 4.84
C ARG A 226 -24.50 24.38 4.06
N GLU A 227 -24.44 23.75 2.89
CA GLU A 227 -25.66 23.40 2.13
C GLU A 227 -26.45 22.32 2.88
N ASP A 228 -27.74 22.54 3.07
CA ASP A 228 -28.61 21.64 3.83
C ASP A 228 -29.18 20.55 2.93
N PHE A 229 -28.72 19.33 3.10
CA PHE A 229 -29.19 18.12 2.41
C PHE A 229 -30.03 17.19 3.29
N ARG A 230 -30.42 17.64 4.51
CA ARG A 230 -31.16 16.80 5.47
C ARG A 230 -32.55 16.41 4.99
N GLY A 231 -33.11 17.14 4.04
CA GLY A 231 -34.38 16.82 3.40
C GLY A 231 -34.33 15.78 2.30
N LEU A 232 -33.11 15.34 1.89
CA LEU A 232 -32.94 14.33 0.85
C LEU A 232 -32.94 12.91 1.45
N ARG A 233 -33.34 11.93 0.65
CA ARG A 233 -33.23 10.51 1.03
C ARG A 233 -31.80 10.00 0.86
N VAL A 234 -30.93 10.46 1.74
CA VAL A 234 -29.54 10.01 1.79
C VAL A 234 -29.45 8.78 2.66
N PHE A 235 -28.74 7.76 2.24
CA PHE A 235 -28.55 6.51 2.98
C PHE A 235 -27.15 5.92 2.76
N THR A 236 -26.73 5.00 3.65
CA THR A 236 -25.45 4.27 3.54
C THR A 236 -25.67 2.82 3.15
N ILE A 237 -24.66 2.18 2.55
CA ILE A 237 -24.64 0.74 2.26
C ILE A 237 -23.28 0.19 2.71
N ASP A 238 -23.27 -0.63 3.75
CA ASP A 238 -22.05 -1.07 4.42
C ASP A 238 -22.07 -2.57 4.78
N GLY A 239 -20.96 -3.08 5.23
CA GLY A 239 -20.89 -4.43 5.82
C GLY A 239 -21.72 -4.54 7.10
N VAL A 240 -22.18 -5.74 7.43
CA VAL A 240 -23.02 -5.99 8.61
C VAL A 240 -22.36 -5.49 9.91
N ASP A 241 -21.06 -5.72 10.04
CA ASP A 241 -20.26 -5.37 11.23
C ASP A 241 -19.69 -3.96 11.23
N ALA A 242 -19.90 -3.18 10.16
CA ALA A 242 -19.38 -1.82 10.05
C ALA A 242 -20.04 -0.88 11.06
N LYS A 243 -19.25 0.05 11.60
CA LYS A 243 -19.69 1.12 12.52
C LYS A 243 -19.24 2.50 12.04
N ASP A 244 -18.28 2.54 11.15
CA ASP A 244 -17.63 3.70 10.54
C ASP A 244 -18.21 3.91 9.12
N PHE A 245 -19.37 4.55 9.05
CA PHE A 245 -20.04 4.84 7.78
C PHE A 245 -19.43 6.10 7.17
N ASP A 246 -18.50 5.92 6.25
CA ASP A 246 -17.70 7.00 5.67
C ASP A 246 -18.35 7.68 4.48
N ASP A 247 -19.22 6.97 3.76
CA ASP A 247 -19.92 7.45 2.57
C ASP A 247 -21.42 7.21 2.62
N ALA A 248 -22.16 8.15 2.06
CA ALA A 248 -23.60 8.06 1.88
C ALA A 248 -23.99 8.53 0.49
N ILE A 249 -25.09 8.05 -0.03
CA ILE A 249 -25.54 8.27 -1.38
C ILE A 249 -26.99 8.70 -1.46
N HIS A 250 -27.34 9.42 -2.52
CA HIS A 250 -28.74 9.61 -2.92
C HIS A 250 -28.87 9.73 -4.44
N VAL A 251 -30.07 9.57 -4.94
CA VAL A 251 -30.42 9.75 -6.36
C VAL A 251 -31.73 10.51 -6.51
N GLU A 252 -31.79 11.37 -7.52
CA GLU A 252 -33.00 12.09 -7.90
C GLU A 252 -33.22 11.99 -9.41
N ARG A 253 -34.47 11.86 -9.85
CA ARG A 253 -34.82 12.02 -11.26
C ARG A 253 -34.91 13.50 -11.59
N LEU A 254 -34.29 13.93 -12.68
CA LEU A 254 -34.36 15.27 -13.23
C LEU A 254 -35.04 15.23 -14.60
N PRO A 255 -35.59 16.36 -15.08
CA PRO A 255 -36.05 16.47 -16.47
C PRO A 255 -34.86 16.16 -17.43
N GLY A 256 -34.97 15.05 -18.17
CA GLY A 256 -33.93 14.58 -19.12
C GLY A 256 -32.67 13.99 -18.50
N GLY A 257 -32.78 13.43 -17.30
CA GLY A 257 -31.65 12.77 -16.68
C GLY A 257 -31.79 12.50 -15.18
N TYR A 258 -30.64 12.52 -14.50
CA TYR A 258 -30.54 12.12 -13.10
C TYR A 258 -29.57 13.01 -12.34
N ARG A 259 -29.77 13.14 -11.04
CA ARG A 259 -28.76 13.64 -10.10
C ARG A 259 -28.34 12.52 -9.17
N ILE A 260 -27.04 12.36 -9.02
CA ILE A 260 -26.45 11.48 -8.03
C ILE A 260 -25.70 12.35 -7.03
N GLY A 261 -25.88 12.10 -5.76
CA GLY A 261 -25.10 12.68 -4.68
C GLY A 261 -24.26 11.61 -4.01
N VAL A 262 -22.98 11.93 -3.84
CA VAL A 262 -22.03 11.16 -3.05
C VAL A 262 -21.56 12.06 -1.92
N HIS A 263 -21.80 11.64 -0.69
CA HIS A 263 -21.52 12.41 0.52
C HIS A 263 -20.48 11.68 1.35
N ILE A 264 -19.35 12.32 1.54
CA ILE A 264 -18.22 11.75 2.31
C ILE A 264 -18.14 12.47 3.65
N ALA A 265 -17.95 11.74 4.73
CA ALA A 265 -17.76 12.30 6.06
C ALA A 265 -16.66 13.37 6.06
N ASP A 266 -16.97 14.57 6.55
CA ASP A 266 -16.02 15.68 6.58
C ASP A 266 -15.09 15.58 7.81
N VAL A 267 -14.17 14.62 7.75
CA VAL A 267 -13.17 14.39 8.79
C VAL A 267 -12.30 15.62 9.01
N SER A 268 -11.99 16.39 7.97
CA SER A 268 -11.14 17.58 8.04
C SER A 268 -11.74 18.73 8.86
N HIS A 269 -13.05 18.71 9.07
CA HIS A 269 -13.71 19.62 10.01
C HIS A 269 -13.25 19.37 11.45
N TYR A 270 -13.09 18.12 11.84
CA TYR A 270 -12.75 17.71 13.20
C TYR A 270 -11.24 17.57 13.43
N VAL A 271 -10.51 17.03 12.45
CA VAL A 271 -9.06 16.83 12.52
C VAL A 271 -8.37 18.01 11.85
N LYS A 272 -7.82 18.90 12.67
CA LYS A 272 -7.14 20.12 12.19
C LYS A 272 -5.67 19.85 11.94
N GLU A 273 -5.12 20.48 10.90
CA GLU A 273 -3.70 20.40 10.57
C GLU A 273 -2.81 20.75 11.77
N GLY A 274 -1.86 19.89 12.11
CA GLY A 274 -0.94 20.05 13.21
C GLY A 274 -1.49 19.68 14.59
N SER A 275 -2.78 19.29 14.72
CA SER A 275 -3.35 18.79 15.96
C SER A 275 -2.73 17.44 16.36
N LEU A 276 -2.93 17.00 17.62
CA LEU A 276 -2.45 15.69 18.05
C LEU A 276 -3.13 14.55 17.29
N LEU A 277 -4.42 14.71 16.98
CA LEU A 277 -5.17 13.79 16.10
C LEU A 277 -4.56 13.69 14.70
N ASP A 278 -4.20 14.82 14.10
CA ASP A 278 -3.57 14.86 12.76
C ASP A 278 -2.20 14.18 12.76
N GLN A 279 -1.36 14.50 13.77
CA GLN A 279 -0.04 13.89 13.90
C GLN A 279 -0.11 12.37 14.10
N GLU A 280 -1.02 11.89 14.95
CA GLU A 280 -1.21 10.46 15.18
C GLU A 280 -1.78 9.76 13.94
N ALA A 281 -2.75 10.35 13.26
CA ALA A 281 -3.30 9.83 12.00
C ALA A 281 -2.23 9.75 10.91
N PHE A 282 -1.35 10.76 10.81
CA PHE A 282 -0.22 10.76 9.89
C PHE A 282 0.76 9.61 10.18
N LEU A 283 1.07 9.35 11.45
CA LEU A 283 1.96 8.25 11.86
C LEU A 283 1.34 6.87 11.59
N ARG A 284 0.02 6.73 11.71
CA ARG A 284 -0.69 5.49 11.39
C ARG A 284 -0.83 5.29 9.89
N GLY A 285 -1.11 6.34 9.14
CA GLY A 285 -1.24 6.36 7.68
C GLY A 285 -2.53 5.73 7.14
N THR A 286 -3.08 4.73 7.83
CA THR A 286 -4.32 4.01 7.48
C THR A 286 -4.90 3.29 8.68
N SER A 287 -6.16 2.90 8.60
CA SER A 287 -6.72 1.85 9.46
C SER A 287 -6.22 0.47 9.01
N VAL A 288 -6.02 -0.45 9.95
CA VAL A 288 -5.59 -1.82 9.67
C VAL A 288 -6.65 -2.79 10.18
N TYR A 289 -7.14 -3.61 9.26
CA TYR A 289 -8.18 -4.61 9.54
C TYR A 289 -7.52 -5.98 9.70
N LEU A 290 -7.59 -6.52 10.92
CA LEU A 290 -7.09 -7.84 11.28
C LEU A 290 -8.28 -8.76 11.62
N PRO A 291 -8.13 -10.08 11.54
CA PRO A 291 -9.18 -11.00 11.99
C PRO A 291 -9.60 -10.70 13.43
N GLY A 292 -10.87 -10.36 13.63
CA GLY A 292 -11.43 -10.05 14.95
C GLY A 292 -10.98 -8.72 15.59
N ARG A 293 -10.12 -7.94 14.95
CA ARG A 293 -9.62 -6.67 15.52
C ARG A 293 -9.36 -5.62 14.45
N VAL A 294 -9.76 -4.38 14.71
CA VAL A 294 -9.44 -3.22 13.87
C VAL A 294 -8.51 -2.27 14.64
N LEU A 295 -7.45 -1.83 13.99
CA LEU A 295 -6.58 -0.75 14.48
C LEU A 295 -6.94 0.51 13.69
N PRO A 296 -7.81 1.39 14.19
CA PRO A 296 -8.32 2.52 13.41
C PRO A 296 -7.27 3.62 13.27
N MET A 297 -7.30 4.37 12.17
CA MET A 297 -6.44 5.53 11.96
C MET A 297 -6.80 6.68 12.90
N LEU A 298 -8.07 6.83 13.24
CA LEU A 298 -8.62 7.84 14.16
C LEU A 298 -9.29 7.17 15.35
N PRO A 299 -9.31 7.79 16.55
CA PRO A 299 -10.06 7.28 17.70
C PRO A 299 -11.53 7.02 17.37
N GLU A 300 -12.15 6.03 18.01
CA GLU A 300 -13.55 5.63 17.77
C GLU A 300 -14.55 6.76 18.00
N ARG A 301 -14.22 7.74 18.85
CA ARG A 301 -14.99 8.97 19.03
C ARG A 301 -15.25 9.70 17.70
N LEU A 302 -14.27 9.65 16.76
CA LEU A 302 -14.40 10.21 15.44
C LEU A 302 -14.94 9.15 14.46
N SER A 303 -14.22 8.04 14.30
CA SER A 303 -14.51 7.05 13.25
C SER A 303 -15.89 6.40 13.40
N ASN A 304 -16.28 6.01 14.60
CA ASN A 304 -17.59 5.42 14.89
C ASN A 304 -18.60 6.44 15.44
N GLY A 305 -18.15 7.67 15.76
CA GLY A 305 -18.92 8.72 16.40
C GLY A 305 -19.31 9.84 15.43
N VAL A 306 -18.67 11.02 15.63
CA VAL A 306 -19.05 12.27 14.95
C VAL A 306 -18.86 12.26 13.43
N CYS A 307 -17.94 11.43 12.90
CA CYS A 307 -17.74 11.28 11.47
C CYS A 307 -18.63 10.19 10.84
N SER A 308 -19.05 9.17 11.61
CA SER A 308 -19.88 8.09 11.07
C SER A 308 -21.27 8.60 10.67
N LEU A 309 -21.66 8.38 9.40
CA LEU A 309 -22.91 8.90 8.81
C LEU A 309 -24.13 8.07 9.26
N ARG A 310 -24.36 8.04 10.58
CA ARG A 310 -25.40 7.23 11.22
C ARG A 310 -26.80 7.69 10.85
N PRO A 311 -27.78 6.78 10.73
CA PRO A 311 -29.17 7.14 10.48
C PRO A 311 -29.76 8.04 11.58
N GLY A 312 -30.54 9.04 11.16
CA GLY A 312 -31.25 9.93 12.07
C GLY A 312 -30.44 11.03 12.73
N GLU A 313 -29.12 11.06 12.51
CA GLU A 313 -28.22 12.04 13.10
C GLU A 313 -27.70 13.02 12.04
N ASP A 314 -27.56 14.32 12.43
CA ASP A 314 -26.94 15.32 11.55
C ASP A 314 -25.44 15.06 11.44
N ARG A 315 -24.92 15.06 10.22
CA ARG A 315 -23.50 14.82 9.93
C ARG A 315 -22.96 15.80 8.91
N LEU A 316 -21.75 16.26 9.16
CA LEU A 316 -21.01 17.12 8.24
C LEU A 316 -20.37 16.28 7.14
N VAL A 317 -20.54 16.73 5.90
CA VAL A 317 -20.06 16.02 4.71
C VAL A 317 -19.40 16.95 3.70
N LEU A 318 -18.50 16.38 2.91
CA LEU A 318 -18.09 16.89 1.61
C LEU A 318 -18.86 16.15 0.53
N SER A 319 -19.62 16.88 -0.28
CA SER A 319 -20.56 16.29 -1.22
C SER A 319 -20.18 16.56 -2.66
N VAL A 320 -20.24 15.51 -3.48
CA VAL A 320 -20.14 15.57 -4.94
C VAL A 320 -21.53 15.35 -5.51
N LEU A 321 -22.10 16.38 -6.14
CA LEU A 321 -23.39 16.32 -6.79
C LEU A 321 -23.19 16.32 -8.29
N VAL A 322 -23.66 15.28 -8.96
CA VAL A 322 -23.44 15.04 -10.40
C VAL A 322 -24.80 14.99 -11.11
N ASP A 323 -25.03 15.93 -12.01
CA ASP A 323 -26.17 15.89 -12.91
C ASP A 323 -25.76 15.16 -14.20
N LEU A 324 -26.48 14.09 -14.52
CA LEU A 324 -26.24 13.22 -15.68
C LEU A 324 -27.40 13.36 -16.68
N THR A 325 -27.10 13.22 -17.95
CA THR A 325 -28.11 12.99 -19.00
C THR A 325 -28.64 11.55 -18.92
N GLU A 326 -29.69 11.22 -19.66
CA GLU A 326 -30.22 9.84 -19.74
C GLU A 326 -29.20 8.83 -20.29
N ASP A 327 -28.27 9.27 -21.15
CA ASP A 327 -27.17 8.47 -21.69
C ASP A 327 -25.89 8.54 -20.82
N LEU A 328 -26.03 8.97 -19.55
CA LEU A 328 -24.97 9.02 -18.52
C LEU A 328 -23.77 9.91 -18.87
N LYS A 329 -23.99 10.98 -19.63
CA LYS A 329 -22.97 12.01 -19.80
C LYS A 329 -23.07 13.01 -18.65
N VAL A 330 -21.93 13.40 -18.11
CA VAL A 330 -21.87 14.42 -17.07
C VAL A 330 -22.26 15.76 -17.66
N LYS A 331 -23.34 16.35 -17.13
CA LYS A 331 -23.90 17.65 -17.51
C LYS A 331 -23.40 18.76 -16.58
N ARG A 332 -23.33 18.46 -15.28
CA ARG A 332 -22.93 19.44 -14.26
C ARG A 332 -22.35 18.71 -13.05
N VAL A 333 -21.31 19.27 -12.45
CA VAL A 333 -20.74 18.81 -11.18
C VAL A 333 -20.70 19.96 -10.19
N ARG A 334 -21.06 19.69 -8.95
CA ARG A 334 -20.94 20.63 -7.82
C ARG A 334 -20.26 19.94 -6.66
N PHE A 335 -19.30 20.62 -6.04
CA PHE A 335 -18.65 20.20 -4.79
C PHE A 335 -19.15 21.11 -3.69
N ARG A 336 -19.62 20.54 -2.58
CA ARG A 336 -20.25 21.29 -1.49
C ARG A 336 -19.82 20.75 -0.13
N GLU A 337 -19.56 21.66 0.79
CA GLU A 337 -19.63 21.36 2.21
C GLU A 337 -21.11 21.31 2.60
N GLY A 338 -21.56 20.19 3.14
CA GLY A 338 -22.97 19.96 3.39
C GLY A 338 -23.25 19.42 4.79
N VAL A 339 -24.55 19.37 5.10
CA VAL A 339 -25.10 18.66 6.25
C VAL A 339 -26.11 17.65 5.73
N ILE A 340 -25.98 16.39 6.12
CA ILE A 340 -26.95 15.34 5.83
C ILE A 340 -27.59 14.83 7.12
N ARG A 341 -28.72 14.15 6.97
CA ARG A 341 -29.30 13.24 7.97
C ARG A 341 -29.67 11.97 7.23
N SER A 342 -28.83 10.94 7.38
CA SER A 342 -29.07 9.65 6.74
C SER A 342 -30.43 9.09 7.17
N VAL A 343 -31.23 8.61 6.21
CA VAL A 343 -32.58 8.06 6.49
C VAL A 343 -32.53 6.57 6.81
N ALA A 344 -31.45 5.88 6.41
CA ALA A 344 -31.28 4.45 6.64
C ALA A 344 -29.82 4.02 6.49
N ARG A 345 -29.47 2.93 7.15
CA ARG A 345 -28.26 2.16 6.93
C ARG A 345 -28.66 0.81 6.35
N LEU A 346 -28.32 0.57 5.09
CA LEU A 346 -28.49 -0.72 4.42
C LEU A 346 -27.21 -1.56 4.56
N THR A 347 -27.38 -2.86 4.45
CA THR A 347 -26.22 -3.78 4.35
C THR A 347 -26.01 -4.23 2.90
N TYR A 348 -24.76 -4.60 2.56
CA TYR A 348 -24.49 -5.21 1.26
C TYR A 348 -25.36 -6.44 1.01
N THR A 349 -25.61 -7.25 2.04
CA THR A 349 -26.45 -8.45 1.96
C THR A 349 -27.91 -8.13 1.60
N GLU A 350 -28.50 -7.09 2.22
CA GLU A 350 -29.86 -6.63 1.89
C GLU A 350 -29.95 -6.11 0.45
N VAL A 351 -28.96 -5.32 0.03
CA VAL A 351 -28.93 -4.76 -1.33
C VAL A 351 -28.70 -5.85 -2.37
N GLU A 352 -27.86 -6.84 -2.09
CA GLU A 352 -27.65 -7.97 -3.00
C GLU A 352 -28.92 -8.80 -3.16
N ALA A 353 -29.58 -9.14 -2.06
CA ALA A 353 -30.86 -9.85 -2.08
C ALA A 353 -31.93 -9.07 -2.89
N PHE A 354 -31.99 -7.75 -2.71
CA PHE A 354 -32.87 -6.89 -3.52
C PHE A 354 -32.52 -6.93 -5.01
N ALA A 355 -31.24 -6.89 -5.35
CA ALA A 355 -30.77 -6.98 -6.74
C ALA A 355 -31.03 -8.36 -7.38
N GLU A 356 -31.24 -9.39 -6.58
CA GLU A 356 -31.64 -10.74 -6.98
C GLU A 356 -33.15 -10.93 -7.09
N GLY A 357 -33.93 -9.90 -6.76
CA GLY A 357 -35.40 -9.90 -6.89
C GLY A 357 -36.15 -10.16 -5.60
N PHE A 358 -35.49 -10.20 -4.45
CA PHE A 358 -36.15 -10.23 -3.15
C PHE A 358 -36.59 -8.84 -2.71
N GLY A 359 -37.48 -8.74 -1.73
CA GLY A 359 -37.88 -7.48 -1.13
C GLY A 359 -36.83 -6.92 -0.17
N LEU A 360 -36.83 -5.61 0.04
CA LEU A 360 -36.14 -5.01 1.18
C LEU A 360 -36.91 -5.30 2.50
N PRO A 361 -36.21 -5.26 3.66
CA PRO A 361 -36.89 -5.23 4.95
C PRO A 361 -37.96 -4.12 5.00
N GLU A 362 -39.02 -4.32 5.76
CA GLU A 362 -40.18 -3.39 5.80
C GLU A 362 -39.73 -1.98 6.17
N GLU A 363 -38.83 -1.82 7.12
CA GLU A 363 -38.23 -0.54 7.52
C GLU A 363 -37.48 0.19 6.42
N HIS A 364 -36.98 -0.52 5.41
CA HIS A 364 -36.20 0.04 4.28
C HIS A 364 -37.00 0.04 2.96
N ALA A 365 -38.22 -0.47 2.94
CA ALA A 365 -39.04 -0.62 1.72
C ALA A 365 -39.25 0.69 0.97
N PHE A 366 -39.27 1.85 1.65
CA PHE A 366 -39.39 3.16 1.04
C PHE A 366 -38.22 3.57 0.15
N LEU A 367 -37.06 2.89 0.22
CA LEU A 367 -35.86 3.10 -0.64
C LEU A 367 -35.86 2.21 -1.89
N ALA A 368 -36.86 1.35 -2.07
CA ALA A 368 -36.84 0.36 -3.16
C ALA A 368 -36.75 1.00 -4.56
N GLU A 369 -37.40 2.15 -4.78
CA GLU A 369 -37.35 2.86 -6.05
C GLU A 369 -35.96 3.48 -6.30
N ASP A 370 -35.39 4.14 -5.29
CA ASP A 370 -34.09 4.79 -5.35
C ASP A 370 -33.00 3.73 -5.58
N LEU A 371 -33.07 2.61 -4.86
CA LEU A 371 -32.10 1.52 -4.97
C LEU A 371 -32.17 0.84 -6.33
N ARG A 372 -33.36 0.59 -6.87
CA ARG A 372 -33.53 0.05 -8.21
C ARG A 372 -32.90 0.96 -9.28
N LEU A 373 -33.15 2.28 -9.14
CA LEU A 373 -32.56 3.26 -10.04
C LEU A 373 -31.04 3.29 -9.95
N LEU A 374 -30.47 3.29 -8.74
CA LEU A 374 -29.02 3.26 -8.53
C LEU A 374 -28.39 2.00 -9.11
N LEU A 375 -28.98 0.83 -8.91
CA LEU A 375 -28.49 -0.44 -9.48
C LEU A 375 -28.46 -0.38 -11.03
N ASP A 376 -29.51 0.14 -11.68
CA ASP A 376 -29.54 0.33 -13.13
C ASP A 376 -28.44 1.29 -13.60
N LEU A 377 -28.37 2.48 -12.97
CA LEU A 377 -27.39 3.50 -13.37
C LEU A 377 -25.94 3.03 -13.21
N THR A 378 -25.63 2.41 -12.10
CA THR A 378 -24.26 1.94 -11.82
C THR A 378 -23.86 0.74 -12.69
N GLN A 379 -24.79 -0.15 -12.98
CA GLN A 379 -24.54 -1.22 -13.96
C GLN A 379 -24.21 -0.64 -15.35
N ARG A 380 -24.97 0.33 -15.82
CA ARG A 380 -24.74 1.02 -17.11
C ARG A 380 -23.42 1.78 -17.11
N MET A 381 -23.04 2.42 -15.99
CA MET A 381 -21.73 3.06 -15.83
C MET A 381 -20.58 2.05 -15.92
N ARG A 382 -20.70 0.91 -15.25
CA ARG A 382 -19.73 -0.18 -15.31
C ARG A 382 -19.58 -0.72 -16.72
N GLU A 383 -20.68 -1.02 -17.41
CA GLU A 383 -20.65 -1.50 -18.79
C GLU A 383 -19.95 -0.52 -19.74
N LYS A 384 -20.22 0.79 -19.57
CA LYS A 384 -19.55 1.84 -20.33
C LYS A 384 -18.06 1.88 -20.06
N ARG A 385 -17.65 1.85 -18.80
CA ARG A 385 -16.24 1.85 -18.38
C ARG A 385 -15.48 0.64 -18.92
N LEU A 386 -16.08 -0.55 -18.90
CA LEU A 386 -15.50 -1.76 -19.46
C LEU A 386 -15.37 -1.69 -20.99
N LYS A 387 -16.36 -1.11 -21.70
CA LYS A 387 -16.28 -0.83 -23.13
C LYS A 387 -15.17 0.17 -23.48
N GLU A 388 -14.86 1.08 -22.58
CA GLU A 388 -13.77 2.06 -22.74
C GLU A 388 -12.38 1.46 -22.42
N GLY A 389 -12.29 0.18 -22.04
CA GLY A 389 -11.04 -0.56 -21.84
C GLY A 389 -10.58 -0.69 -20.40
N ALA A 390 -11.45 -0.42 -19.43
CA ALA A 390 -11.18 -0.73 -18.04
C ALA A 390 -11.04 -2.25 -17.85
N LEU A 391 -10.11 -2.67 -16.99
CA LEU A 391 -9.89 -4.08 -16.69
C LEU A 391 -10.79 -4.54 -15.55
N ASP A 392 -11.40 -5.70 -15.70
CA ASP A 392 -12.26 -6.32 -14.69
C ASP A 392 -11.67 -7.67 -14.28
N PHE A 393 -11.10 -7.69 -13.07
CA PHE A 393 -10.47 -8.88 -12.50
C PHE A 393 -11.48 -9.59 -11.58
N ALA A 394 -11.85 -10.81 -11.93
CA ALA A 394 -12.71 -11.66 -11.09
C ALA A 394 -11.88 -12.46 -10.10
N PHE A 395 -11.18 -11.80 -9.18
CA PHE A 395 -10.55 -12.49 -8.06
C PHE A 395 -11.59 -12.72 -6.96
N PRO A 396 -11.71 -13.96 -6.44
CA PRO A 396 -12.54 -14.20 -5.29
C PRO A 396 -11.93 -13.47 -4.07
N GLU A 397 -12.68 -12.53 -3.52
CA GLU A 397 -12.35 -11.95 -2.23
C GLU A 397 -12.85 -12.89 -1.12
N VAL A 398 -12.01 -13.07 -0.11
CA VAL A 398 -12.28 -13.93 1.01
C VAL A 398 -12.21 -13.12 2.31
N LYS A 399 -13.29 -13.15 3.10
CA LYS A 399 -13.30 -12.62 4.46
C LYS A 399 -12.82 -13.71 5.41
N VAL A 400 -11.95 -13.35 6.34
CA VAL A 400 -11.57 -14.24 7.45
C VAL A 400 -12.43 -13.90 8.66
N GLU A 401 -13.23 -14.83 9.11
CA GLU A 401 -14.02 -14.69 10.33
C GLU A 401 -13.45 -15.60 11.42
N VAL A 402 -13.44 -15.10 12.65
CA VAL A 402 -13.05 -15.87 13.84
C VAL A 402 -14.34 -16.41 14.45
N GLY A 403 -14.49 -17.73 14.51
CA GLY A 403 -15.62 -18.39 15.15
C GLY A 403 -15.59 -18.29 16.68
N GLU A 404 -16.66 -18.74 17.34
CA GLU A 404 -16.81 -18.65 18.80
C GLU A 404 -15.75 -19.45 19.58
N GLU A 405 -15.22 -20.53 18.99
CA GLU A 405 -14.15 -21.34 19.58
C GLU A 405 -12.75 -20.94 19.11
N GLY A 406 -12.62 -19.79 18.40
CA GLY A 406 -11.37 -19.28 17.88
C GLY A 406 -10.93 -19.89 16.52
N GLU A 407 -11.77 -20.72 15.89
CA GLU A 407 -11.53 -21.28 14.58
C GLU A 407 -11.64 -20.19 13.49
N LEU A 408 -10.81 -20.30 12.43
CA LEU A 408 -10.81 -19.38 11.31
C LEU A 408 -11.67 -19.90 10.17
N HIS A 409 -12.68 -19.14 9.77
CA HIS A 409 -13.51 -19.40 8.61
C HIS A 409 -13.11 -18.49 7.43
N LEU A 410 -12.82 -19.09 6.28
CA LEU A 410 -12.60 -18.39 5.03
C LEU A 410 -13.93 -18.33 4.28
N ILE A 411 -14.57 -17.16 4.29
CA ILE A 411 -15.89 -16.97 3.70
C ILE A 411 -15.74 -16.16 2.41
N PRO A 412 -16.09 -16.70 1.23
CA PRO A 412 -16.11 -15.93 0.00
C PRO A 412 -17.08 -14.76 0.13
N GLN A 413 -16.67 -13.56 -0.30
CA GLN A 413 -17.57 -12.41 -0.37
C GLN A 413 -18.58 -12.63 -1.49
N ALA A 414 -19.86 -12.52 -1.17
CA ALA A 414 -20.98 -12.95 -2.00
C ALA A 414 -21.88 -11.81 -2.51
N GLU A 415 -21.48 -10.52 -2.33
CA GLU A 415 -22.35 -9.39 -2.68
C GLU A 415 -21.79 -8.56 -3.87
N PRO A 416 -21.62 -9.16 -5.08
CA PRO A 416 -20.94 -8.49 -6.18
C PRO A 416 -21.71 -7.28 -6.75
N LYS A 417 -23.05 -7.33 -6.80
CA LYS A 417 -23.88 -6.24 -7.34
C LYS A 417 -23.94 -5.06 -6.38
N ALA A 418 -24.15 -5.35 -5.09
CA ALA A 418 -24.21 -4.33 -4.05
C ALA A 418 -22.86 -3.60 -3.92
N ARG A 419 -21.75 -4.33 -3.91
CA ARG A 419 -20.40 -3.74 -3.87
C ARG A 419 -20.08 -2.95 -5.12
N SER A 420 -20.43 -3.47 -6.30
CA SER A 420 -20.26 -2.78 -7.57
C SER A 420 -21.03 -1.46 -7.63
N LEU A 421 -22.22 -1.37 -7.02
CA LEU A 421 -22.98 -0.14 -6.93
C LEU A 421 -22.17 0.96 -6.24
N ILE A 422 -21.65 0.69 -5.04
CA ILE A 422 -20.85 1.65 -4.28
C ILE A 422 -19.53 1.95 -5.00
N GLU A 423 -18.83 0.91 -5.52
CA GLU A 423 -17.58 1.08 -6.28
C GLU A 423 -17.74 2.08 -7.44
N GLU A 424 -18.76 1.92 -8.28
CA GLU A 424 -18.96 2.81 -9.43
C GLU A 424 -19.27 4.26 -9.01
N LEU A 425 -19.99 4.47 -7.91
CA LEU A 425 -20.25 5.80 -7.37
C LEU A 425 -19.01 6.45 -6.77
N MET A 426 -18.18 5.67 -6.07
CA MET A 426 -16.89 6.15 -5.54
C MET A 426 -15.91 6.46 -6.67
N LEU A 427 -15.82 5.61 -7.71
CA LEU A 427 -15.00 5.88 -8.90
C LEU A 427 -15.45 7.16 -9.61
N LEU A 428 -16.77 7.38 -9.75
CA LEU A 428 -17.33 8.60 -10.35
C LEU A 428 -16.91 9.82 -9.56
N ALA A 429 -17.13 9.82 -8.24
CA ALA A 429 -16.79 10.94 -7.36
C ALA A 429 -15.29 11.23 -7.36
N ASN A 430 -14.46 10.21 -7.19
CA ASN A 430 -12.99 10.32 -7.15
C ASN A 430 -12.44 10.90 -8.46
N ARG A 431 -12.91 10.41 -9.60
CA ARG A 431 -12.49 10.92 -10.90
C ARG A 431 -12.86 12.41 -11.08
N LEU A 432 -14.08 12.79 -10.76
CA LEU A 432 -14.52 14.18 -10.91
C LEU A 432 -13.78 15.14 -9.98
N VAL A 433 -13.45 14.74 -8.76
CA VAL A 433 -12.62 15.53 -7.85
C VAL A 433 -11.20 15.65 -8.40
N ALA A 434 -10.59 14.57 -8.87
CA ALA A 434 -9.24 14.60 -9.45
C ALA A 434 -9.19 15.51 -10.70
N GLU A 435 -10.16 15.39 -11.61
CA GLU A 435 -10.28 16.26 -12.79
C GLU A 435 -10.42 17.75 -12.39
N TYR A 436 -11.21 18.03 -11.35
CA TYR A 436 -11.36 19.40 -10.84
C TYR A 436 -10.05 19.96 -10.28
N LEU A 437 -9.33 19.19 -9.48
CA LEU A 437 -8.03 19.61 -8.94
C LEU A 437 -7.03 19.92 -10.06
N VAL A 438 -6.94 19.05 -11.08
CA VAL A 438 -6.08 19.25 -12.25
C VAL A 438 -6.49 20.52 -13.02
N GLN A 439 -7.79 20.70 -13.33
CA GLN A 439 -8.28 21.86 -14.06
C GLN A 439 -8.04 23.19 -13.33
N LYS A 440 -8.06 23.16 -11.99
CA LYS A 440 -7.78 24.33 -11.15
C LYS A 440 -6.30 24.55 -10.85
N GLY A 441 -5.42 23.63 -11.26
CA GLY A 441 -4.00 23.69 -10.93
C GLY A 441 -3.71 23.56 -9.44
N LEU A 442 -4.60 22.89 -8.71
CA LEU A 442 -4.47 22.67 -7.27
C LEU A 442 -3.57 21.45 -6.99
N PRO A 443 -2.72 21.52 -5.95
CA PRO A 443 -1.91 20.39 -5.57
C PRO A 443 -2.79 19.26 -5.04
N GLY A 444 -2.40 18.01 -5.33
CA GLY A 444 -3.07 16.81 -4.87
C GLY A 444 -2.16 15.61 -4.99
N LEU A 445 -2.43 14.58 -4.20
CA LEU A 445 -1.80 13.26 -4.34
C LEU A 445 -2.67 12.42 -5.27
N PHE A 446 -2.14 12.11 -6.45
CA PHE A 446 -2.83 11.30 -7.44
C PHE A 446 -2.28 9.87 -7.41
N ARG A 447 -3.16 8.89 -7.22
CA ARG A 447 -2.78 7.49 -7.40
C ARG A 447 -2.78 7.17 -8.88
N VAL A 448 -1.59 6.94 -9.41
CA VAL A 448 -1.39 6.62 -10.83
C VAL A 448 -0.85 5.20 -10.97
N HIS A 449 -1.07 4.61 -12.14
CA HIS A 449 -0.45 3.37 -12.57
C HIS A 449 0.30 3.68 -13.88
N GLU A 450 1.61 3.43 -13.87
CA GLU A 450 2.44 3.63 -15.04
C GLU A 450 2.15 2.56 -16.10
N GLU A 451 2.39 2.89 -17.37
CA GLU A 451 2.31 1.90 -18.43
C GLU A 451 3.38 0.82 -18.21
N PRO A 452 3.06 -0.45 -18.48
CA PRO A 452 4.05 -1.53 -18.40
C PRO A 452 5.26 -1.23 -19.29
N VAL A 453 6.45 -1.53 -18.79
CA VAL A 453 7.65 -1.47 -19.64
C VAL A 453 7.53 -2.47 -20.80
N GLN A 454 8.09 -2.12 -21.95
CA GLN A 454 7.94 -2.92 -23.18
C GLN A 454 8.28 -4.41 -23.00
N ASP A 455 9.33 -4.71 -22.23
CA ASP A 455 9.74 -6.10 -21.94
C ASP A 455 8.71 -6.86 -21.09
N ALA A 456 8.03 -6.20 -20.16
CA ALA A 456 7.01 -6.83 -19.34
C ALA A 456 5.77 -7.16 -20.19
N TYR A 457 5.36 -6.22 -21.04
CA TYR A 457 4.25 -6.45 -21.95
C TYR A 457 4.54 -7.56 -22.95
N GLU A 458 5.76 -7.63 -23.51
CA GLU A 458 6.14 -8.70 -24.45
C GLU A 458 6.13 -10.08 -23.78
N LYS A 459 6.62 -10.17 -22.54
CA LYS A 459 6.54 -11.41 -21.74
C LYS A 459 5.09 -11.83 -21.48
N LEU A 460 4.22 -10.87 -21.14
CA LEU A 460 2.78 -11.12 -21.00
C LEU A 460 2.18 -11.66 -22.30
N ARG A 461 2.47 -11.00 -23.42
CA ARG A 461 1.98 -11.37 -24.75
C ARG A 461 2.34 -12.82 -25.11
N GLN A 462 3.60 -13.20 -24.83
CA GLN A 462 4.07 -14.57 -25.06
C GLN A 462 3.43 -15.58 -24.11
N ALA A 463 3.27 -15.23 -22.83
CA ALA A 463 2.63 -16.11 -21.86
C ALA A 463 1.16 -16.36 -22.20
N LEU A 464 0.40 -15.32 -22.55
CA LEU A 464 -1.00 -15.44 -22.95
C LEU A 464 -1.17 -16.18 -24.29
N ALA A 465 -0.24 -16.01 -25.23
CA ALA A 465 -0.25 -16.76 -26.49
C ALA A 465 -0.14 -18.27 -26.27
N ARG A 466 0.64 -18.72 -25.29
CA ARG A 466 0.73 -20.15 -24.90
C ARG A 466 -0.57 -20.71 -24.34
N LEU A 467 -1.41 -19.84 -23.76
CA LEU A 467 -2.74 -20.18 -23.27
C LEU A 467 -3.84 -19.99 -24.32
N GLY A 468 -3.47 -19.62 -25.57
CA GLY A 468 -4.40 -19.44 -26.68
C GLY A 468 -4.99 -18.03 -26.82
N TYR A 469 -4.48 -17.02 -26.04
CA TYR A 469 -4.95 -15.64 -26.11
C TYR A 469 -3.94 -14.76 -26.83
N THR A 470 -4.36 -14.15 -27.95
CA THR A 470 -3.49 -13.29 -28.76
C THR A 470 -3.67 -11.82 -28.38
N LEU A 471 -2.58 -11.15 -28.03
CA LEU A 471 -2.53 -9.71 -27.81
C LEU A 471 -1.81 -9.00 -28.96
N PRO A 472 -2.21 -7.75 -29.30
CA PRO A 472 -1.53 -6.94 -30.30
C PRO A 472 -0.09 -6.58 -29.83
N PRO A 473 0.82 -6.22 -30.76
CA PRO A 473 2.19 -5.79 -30.40
C PRO A 473 2.23 -4.54 -29.53
N LYS A 474 1.26 -3.65 -29.70
CA LYS A 474 1.12 -2.43 -28.89
C LYS A 474 0.12 -2.66 -27.76
N LEU A 475 0.45 -2.18 -26.56
CA LEU A 475 -0.43 -2.25 -25.39
C LEU A 475 -1.82 -1.68 -25.71
N SER A 476 -2.85 -2.40 -25.32
CA SER A 476 -4.25 -2.01 -25.47
C SER A 476 -5.08 -2.56 -24.32
N GLY A 477 -5.68 -1.67 -23.52
CA GLY A 477 -6.62 -2.03 -22.45
C GLY A 477 -7.79 -2.87 -22.97
N HIS A 478 -8.32 -2.54 -24.16
CA HIS A 478 -9.39 -3.33 -24.80
C HIS A 478 -8.96 -4.76 -25.13
N ALA A 479 -7.72 -4.96 -25.60
CA ALA A 479 -7.22 -6.29 -25.91
C ALA A 479 -7.00 -7.11 -24.62
N LEU A 480 -6.49 -6.49 -23.56
CA LEU A 480 -6.36 -7.12 -22.25
C LEU A 480 -7.73 -7.51 -21.68
N GLN A 481 -8.70 -6.57 -21.71
CA GLN A 481 -10.07 -6.84 -21.27
C GLN A 481 -10.73 -7.97 -22.08
N LYS A 482 -10.51 -8.01 -23.39
CA LYS A 482 -11.01 -9.10 -24.24
C LYS A 482 -10.42 -10.45 -23.84
N ALA A 483 -9.13 -10.50 -23.52
CA ALA A 483 -8.48 -11.73 -23.04
C ALA A 483 -9.04 -12.19 -21.69
N LEU A 484 -9.23 -11.26 -20.75
CA LEU A 484 -9.85 -11.53 -19.45
C LEU A 484 -11.28 -12.08 -19.61
N LEU A 485 -12.11 -11.45 -20.45
CA LEU A 485 -13.48 -11.91 -20.72
C LEU A 485 -13.50 -13.28 -21.40
N ALA A 486 -12.61 -13.54 -22.35
CA ALA A 486 -12.53 -14.81 -23.05
C ALA A 486 -12.06 -15.98 -22.17
N SER A 487 -11.35 -15.69 -21.08
CA SER A 487 -10.93 -16.71 -20.10
C SER A 487 -11.98 -17.02 -19.03
N ARG A 488 -13.03 -16.20 -18.89
CA ARG A 488 -14.06 -16.39 -17.85
C ARG A 488 -14.70 -17.78 -17.91
N GLY A 489 -14.81 -18.40 -16.73
CA GLY A 489 -15.38 -19.74 -16.58
C GLY A 489 -14.49 -20.86 -17.09
N ARG A 490 -13.28 -20.57 -17.55
CA ARG A 490 -12.30 -21.58 -17.98
C ARG A 490 -11.29 -21.89 -16.88
N PRO A 491 -10.68 -23.07 -16.87
CA PRO A 491 -9.69 -23.44 -15.85
C PRO A 491 -8.49 -22.49 -15.75
N GLU A 492 -8.11 -21.84 -16.85
CA GLU A 492 -6.99 -20.89 -16.93
C GLU A 492 -7.34 -19.46 -16.51
N GLU A 493 -8.60 -19.13 -16.19
CA GLU A 493 -9.04 -17.79 -15.80
C GLU A 493 -8.17 -17.16 -14.69
N PRO A 494 -7.89 -17.86 -13.56
CA PRO A 494 -7.06 -17.28 -12.49
C PRO A 494 -5.64 -16.97 -12.95
N VAL A 495 -5.08 -17.80 -13.84
CA VAL A 495 -3.73 -17.61 -14.39
C VAL A 495 -3.70 -16.41 -15.33
N VAL A 496 -4.68 -16.28 -16.22
CA VAL A 496 -4.80 -15.13 -17.14
C VAL A 496 -4.95 -13.84 -16.34
N ALA A 497 -5.86 -13.81 -15.36
CA ALA A 497 -6.07 -12.66 -14.49
C ALA A 497 -4.78 -12.26 -13.72
N TYR A 498 -4.09 -13.24 -13.15
CA TYR A 498 -2.83 -13.02 -12.43
C TYR A 498 -1.71 -12.48 -13.34
N LEU A 499 -1.55 -13.03 -14.54
CA LEU A 499 -0.54 -12.57 -15.50
C LEU A 499 -0.80 -11.12 -15.93
N VAL A 500 -2.06 -10.77 -16.23
CA VAL A 500 -2.43 -9.40 -16.62
C VAL A 500 -2.25 -8.43 -15.46
N LEU A 501 -2.61 -8.81 -14.24
CA LEU A 501 -2.46 -7.95 -13.06
C LEU A 501 -0.99 -7.62 -12.75
N ARG A 502 -0.08 -8.57 -12.98
CA ARG A 502 1.34 -8.42 -12.67
C ARG A 502 2.18 -7.74 -13.75
N SER A 503 1.65 -7.55 -14.91
CA SER A 503 2.35 -6.91 -16.02
C SER A 503 2.18 -5.40 -16.04
#